data_d9d8053efc89b8231e21ba0a854b73de
#
_entry.id   d9d8053efc89b8231e21ba0a854b73de
#
_cell.length_a   1.000
_cell.length_b   1.000
_cell.length_c   1.000
_cell.angle_alpha   90.00
_cell.angle_beta   90.00
_cell.angle_gamma   90.00
#
_symmetry.space_group_name_H-M   'P 1'
#
loop_
_entity.id
_entity.type
_entity.pdbx_description
1 polymer ?
#
loop_
_entity_poly.entity_id
_entity_poly.type
_entity_poly.pdbx_seq_one_letter_code
_entity_poly.pdbx_strand_id
1 'polypeptide(L)'
;ALDGLVDMAIDGGEAKYGQSSSVIDFTKAKPVLVREGAIVQDDLDRLVKTKTILFVCTGNSCRSVMAEYLLKKMVKGRSDVEVVSAGTGVFIKSSASSETIAVLNREGMDASPHVSQPLNTILLKKADLILVITRPHRQQVLDWVPTVEKRVYLLREFASASGDSGINMDIPDPIGKPAESYEECMLTVKDAVSKLVKLI
;
A
#
# COMPACT_ATOMS: atom_id res chain seq x y z
N ALA A 1 29.65 27.41 31.60
CA ALA A 1 29.76 27.92 30.20
C ALA A 1 28.71 29.00 29.87
N LEU A 2 27.72 29.24 30.77
CA LEU A 2 26.68 30.28 30.60
C LEU A 2 26.89 31.49 31.54
N ASP A 3 27.95 31.49 32.34
CA ASP A 3 28.23 32.55 33.28
C ASP A 3 28.44 33.88 32.56
N GLY A 4 27.70 34.91 32.99
CA GLY A 4 27.68 36.23 32.37
C GLY A 4 26.91 36.34 31.03
N LEU A 5 26.30 35.26 30.55
CA LEU A 5 25.50 35.24 29.29
C LEU A 5 24.02 35.14 29.53
N VAL A 6 23.56 34.79 30.74
CA VAL A 6 22.16 34.67 31.12
C VAL A 6 21.94 35.24 32.52
N ASP A 7 20.76 35.80 32.79
CA ASP A 7 20.39 36.38 34.08
C ASP A 7 20.01 35.30 35.11
N MET A 8 19.52 34.15 34.64
CA MET A 8 19.12 33.02 35.48
C MET A 8 19.24 31.70 34.73
N ALA A 9 19.73 30.67 35.41
CA ALA A 9 19.70 29.28 34.92
C ALA A 9 18.93 28.40 35.91
N ILE A 10 18.01 27.59 35.40
CA ILE A 10 17.27 26.59 36.19
C ILE A 10 17.90 25.23 35.88
N ASP A 11 18.48 24.62 36.90
CA ASP A 11 19.03 23.25 36.80
C ASP A 11 17.88 22.23 37.03
N GLY A 12 17.51 21.53 35.98
CA GLY A 12 16.47 20.45 35.99
C GLY A 12 17.06 19.07 36.22
N GLY A 13 18.35 18.95 36.51
CA GLY A 13 19.09 17.69 36.61
C GLY A 13 19.52 17.12 35.24
N GLU A 14 19.99 15.86 35.25
CA GLU A 14 20.48 15.20 34.05
C GLU A 14 19.38 15.01 33.00
N ALA A 15 19.66 15.40 31.73
CA ALA A 15 18.78 15.17 30.62
C ALA A 15 18.64 13.66 30.30
N LYS A 16 17.45 13.19 30.08
CA LYS A 16 17.13 11.76 29.83
C LYS A 16 18.03 11.11 28.78
N TYR A 17 18.41 11.83 27.75
CA TYR A 17 19.22 11.32 26.64
C TYR A 17 20.67 11.83 26.67
N GLY A 18 21.00 12.82 27.47
CA GLY A 18 22.36 13.36 27.61
C GLY A 18 22.99 13.95 26.34
N GLN A 19 22.18 14.21 25.31
CA GLN A 19 22.62 14.69 24.00
C GLN A 19 21.67 15.76 23.43
N SER A 20 22.16 16.52 22.45
CA SER A 20 21.35 17.57 21.82
C SER A 20 20.12 17.03 21.13
N SER A 21 19.09 17.87 20.99
CA SER A 21 17.89 17.53 20.23
C SER A 21 18.18 17.41 18.74
N SER A 22 17.52 16.46 18.06
CA SER A 22 17.51 16.40 16.60
C SER A 22 16.71 17.56 16.01
N VAL A 23 17.11 18.04 14.82
CA VAL A 23 16.38 19.06 14.05
C VAL A 23 16.02 18.45 12.70
N ILE A 24 14.72 18.39 12.39
CA ILE A 24 14.22 17.83 11.15
C ILE A 24 13.50 18.93 10.35
N ASP A 25 13.88 19.10 9.09
CA ASP A 25 13.25 20.02 8.14
C ASP A 25 12.14 19.29 7.38
N PHE A 26 10.88 19.71 7.59
CA PHE A 26 9.69 19.20 6.89
C PHE A 26 9.23 20.11 5.73
N THR A 27 9.98 21.13 5.36
CA THR A 27 9.61 22.05 4.27
C THR A 27 9.85 21.46 2.88
N LYS A 28 10.61 20.36 2.80
CA LYS A 28 10.97 19.66 1.56
C LYS A 28 10.04 18.48 1.30
N ALA A 29 10.07 17.96 0.07
CA ALA A 29 9.27 16.79 -0.36
C ALA A 29 9.50 15.53 0.51
N LYS A 30 10.68 15.39 1.11
CA LYS A 30 10.99 14.40 2.15
C LYS A 30 11.60 15.11 3.34
N PRO A 31 11.27 14.70 4.58
CA PRO A 31 11.94 15.22 5.76
C PRO A 31 13.46 15.02 5.69
N VAL A 32 14.20 16.03 6.11
CA VAL A 32 15.68 16.01 6.10
C VAL A 32 16.19 16.24 7.50
N LEU A 33 17.06 15.36 8.00
CA LEU A 33 17.74 15.53 9.28
C LEU A 33 18.81 16.62 9.12
N VAL A 34 18.52 17.79 9.69
CA VAL A 34 19.44 18.96 9.64
C VAL A 34 20.51 18.87 10.73
N ARG A 35 20.13 18.33 11.88
CA ARG A 35 21.04 18.06 13.00
C ARG A 35 20.66 16.73 13.64
N GLU A 36 21.64 15.86 13.75
CA GLU A 36 21.52 14.60 14.47
C GLU A 36 21.61 14.83 15.99
N GLY A 37 20.78 14.10 16.74
CA GLY A 37 20.71 14.09 18.19
C GLY A 37 20.11 12.77 18.65
N ALA A 38 19.09 12.79 19.51
CA ALA A 38 18.44 11.57 20.00
C ALA A 38 17.72 10.77 18.88
N ILE A 39 17.37 11.42 17.77
CA ILE A 39 16.89 10.79 16.54
C ILE A 39 18.04 10.83 15.53
N VAL A 40 18.42 9.64 15.02
CA VAL A 40 19.46 9.48 14.00
C VAL A 40 18.82 9.31 12.60
N GLN A 41 19.64 9.40 11.54
CA GLN A 41 19.17 9.30 10.15
C GLN A 41 18.40 7.99 9.91
N ASP A 42 18.88 6.86 10.44
CA ASP A 42 18.20 5.54 10.31
C ASP A 42 16.78 5.54 10.89
N ASP A 43 16.52 6.25 11.98
CA ASP A 43 15.20 6.37 12.57
C ASP A 43 14.27 7.16 11.65
N LEU A 44 14.78 8.26 11.07
CA LEU A 44 14.06 9.07 10.10
C LEU A 44 13.75 8.25 8.85
N ASP A 45 14.72 7.52 8.31
CA ASP A 45 14.57 6.69 7.12
C ASP A 45 13.55 5.56 7.34
N ARG A 46 13.46 4.98 8.54
CA ARG A 46 12.42 4.02 8.91
C ARG A 46 11.02 4.64 8.93
N LEU A 47 10.90 5.87 9.42
CA LEU A 47 9.63 6.59 9.49
C LEU A 47 9.16 7.09 8.12
N VAL A 48 10.09 7.45 7.22
CA VAL A 48 9.81 7.97 5.86
C VAL A 48 9.91 6.90 4.80
N LYS A 49 10.08 5.64 5.18
CA LYS A 49 10.14 4.52 4.25
C LYS A 49 8.86 4.45 3.42
N THR A 50 9.04 4.40 2.10
CA THR A 50 7.93 4.18 1.17
C THR A 50 7.22 2.87 1.50
N LYS A 51 5.94 2.95 1.85
CA LYS A 51 5.08 1.79 2.09
C LYS A 51 4.71 1.12 0.79
N THR A 52 5.00 -0.16 0.65
CA THR A 52 4.62 -0.96 -0.51
C THR A 52 3.29 -1.65 -0.27
N ILE A 53 2.28 -1.33 -1.08
CA ILE A 53 0.95 -1.96 -1.07
C ILE A 53 0.87 -2.91 -2.26
N LEU A 54 0.64 -4.18 -1.98
CA LEU A 54 0.58 -5.25 -2.98
C LEU A 54 -0.85 -5.79 -3.11
N PHE A 55 -1.43 -5.69 -4.31
CA PHE A 55 -2.70 -6.34 -4.64
C PHE A 55 -2.46 -7.70 -5.29
N VAL A 56 -3.19 -8.74 -4.84
CA VAL A 56 -3.00 -10.11 -5.32
C VAL A 56 -4.32 -10.71 -5.82
N CYS A 57 -4.31 -11.20 -7.08
CA CYS A 57 -5.36 -12.05 -7.64
C CYS A 57 -4.73 -13.28 -8.34
N THR A 58 -5.46 -13.99 -9.19
CA THR A 58 -4.92 -15.16 -9.92
C THR A 58 -4.04 -14.73 -11.09
N GLY A 59 -4.64 -14.09 -12.11
CA GLY A 59 -3.98 -13.83 -13.41
C GLY A 59 -3.26 -12.49 -13.52
N ASN A 60 -3.43 -11.58 -12.56
CA ASN A 60 -2.92 -10.20 -12.64
C ASN A 60 -3.27 -9.49 -13.96
N SER A 61 -4.50 -9.73 -14.45
CA SER A 61 -5.02 -9.15 -15.69
C SER A 61 -6.33 -8.36 -15.51
N CYS A 62 -7.03 -8.55 -14.37
CA CYS A 62 -8.33 -7.91 -14.11
C CYS A 62 -8.36 -7.26 -12.72
N ARG A 63 -8.82 -7.95 -11.69
CA ARG A 63 -9.16 -7.43 -10.35
C ARG A 63 -8.02 -6.69 -9.66
N SER A 64 -6.85 -7.29 -9.55
CA SER A 64 -5.69 -6.65 -8.92
C SER A 64 -5.16 -5.46 -9.72
N VAL A 65 -5.32 -5.50 -11.06
CA VAL A 65 -4.96 -4.38 -11.94
C VAL A 65 -5.90 -3.20 -11.72
N MET A 66 -7.23 -3.44 -11.66
CA MET A 66 -8.20 -2.39 -11.32
C MET A 66 -7.85 -1.72 -9.99
N ALA A 67 -7.54 -2.52 -8.96
CA ALA A 67 -7.19 -2.01 -7.63
C ALA A 67 -5.88 -1.20 -7.66
N GLU A 68 -4.86 -1.69 -8.35
CA GLU A 68 -3.57 -1.01 -8.51
C GLU A 68 -3.73 0.37 -9.17
N TYR A 69 -4.39 0.42 -10.33
CA TYR A 69 -4.55 1.67 -11.09
C TYR A 69 -5.44 2.68 -10.35
N LEU A 70 -6.51 2.22 -9.71
CA LEU A 70 -7.35 3.07 -8.86
C LEU A 70 -6.55 3.67 -7.70
N LEU A 71 -5.80 2.83 -6.98
CA LEU A 71 -5.03 3.34 -5.85
C LEU A 71 -3.92 4.28 -6.32
N LYS A 72 -3.18 3.95 -7.37
CA LYS A 72 -2.17 4.85 -7.98
C LYS A 72 -2.74 6.21 -8.33
N LYS A 73 -3.95 6.24 -8.93
CA LYS A 73 -4.64 7.50 -9.24
C LYS A 73 -4.97 8.29 -7.97
N MET A 74 -5.49 7.64 -6.94
CA MET A 74 -5.93 8.28 -5.70
C MET A 74 -4.76 8.77 -4.83
N VAL A 75 -3.62 8.10 -4.87
CA VAL A 75 -2.40 8.50 -4.14
C VAL A 75 -1.43 9.31 -5.01
N LYS A 76 -1.87 9.82 -6.16
CA LYS A 76 -1.03 10.62 -7.05
C LYS A 76 -0.43 11.81 -6.29
N GLY A 77 0.90 11.93 -6.35
CA GLY A 77 1.63 12.98 -5.62
C GLY A 77 2.16 12.53 -4.24
N ARG A 78 1.75 11.38 -3.72
CA ARG A 78 2.35 10.78 -2.51
C ARG A 78 3.61 9.99 -2.88
N SER A 79 4.76 10.40 -2.34
CA SER A 79 6.04 9.69 -2.53
C SER A 79 6.28 8.60 -1.48
N ASP A 80 5.43 8.53 -0.45
CA ASP A 80 5.51 7.59 0.66
C ASP A 80 4.76 6.28 0.41
N VAL A 81 4.11 6.12 -0.77
CA VAL A 81 3.34 4.92 -1.13
C VAL A 81 3.77 4.39 -2.50
N GLU A 82 4.20 3.15 -2.54
CA GLU A 82 4.42 2.36 -3.75
C GLU A 82 3.26 1.36 -3.91
N VAL A 83 2.63 1.34 -5.08
CA VAL A 83 1.51 0.44 -5.36
C VAL A 83 1.90 -0.53 -6.44
N VAL A 84 1.74 -1.83 -6.18
CA VAL A 84 2.05 -2.92 -7.11
C VAL A 84 0.95 -3.97 -7.11
N SER A 85 0.85 -4.76 -8.16
CA SER A 85 -0.04 -5.93 -8.19
C SER A 85 0.69 -7.16 -8.75
N ALA A 86 0.24 -8.36 -8.37
CA ALA A 86 0.79 -9.61 -8.86
C ALA A 86 -0.29 -10.72 -8.89
N GLY A 87 0.00 -11.81 -9.60
CA GLY A 87 -0.91 -12.95 -9.70
C GLY A 87 -0.30 -14.24 -9.18
N THR A 88 -1.10 -15.05 -8.49
CA THR A 88 -0.69 -16.36 -7.96
C THR A 88 -0.54 -17.42 -9.05
N GLY A 89 -1.16 -17.22 -10.24
CA GLY A 89 -1.19 -18.16 -11.37
C GLY A 89 -0.67 -17.56 -12.68
N VAL A 90 0.25 -16.60 -12.63
CA VAL A 90 0.87 -16.03 -13.82
C VAL A 90 2.04 -16.90 -14.27
N PHE A 91 1.83 -17.73 -15.30
CA PHE A 91 2.88 -18.54 -15.91
C PHE A 91 3.51 -17.86 -17.12
N ILE A 92 2.73 -17.08 -17.85
CA ILE A 92 3.17 -16.31 -19.02
C ILE A 92 2.72 -14.86 -18.81
N LYS A 93 3.61 -13.93 -19.06
CA LYS A 93 3.30 -12.50 -18.98
C LYS A 93 2.29 -12.12 -20.07
N SER A 94 1.28 -11.36 -19.69
CA SER A 94 0.22 -10.86 -20.57
C SER A 94 -0.14 -9.42 -20.19
N SER A 95 -0.75 -8.71 -21.11
CA SER A 95 -1.39 -7.42 -20.80
C SER A 95 -2.61 -7.60 -19.88
N ALA A 96 -3.14 -6.50 -19.37
CA ALA A 96 -4.48 -6.50 -18.79
C ALA A 96 -5.51 -6.96 -19.85
N SER A 97 -6.64 -7.55 -19.41
CA SER A 97 -7.71 -7.91 -20.36
C SER A 97 -8.29 -6.66 -21.03
N SER A 98 -8.78 -6.82 -22.26
CA SER A 98 -9.40 -5.73 -23.04
C SER A 98 -10.50 -5.02 -22.29
N GLU A 99 -11.32 -5.79 -21.57
CA GLU A 99 -12.44 -5.29 -20.76
C GLU A 99 -11.91 -4.52 -19.53
N THR A 100 -10.82 -4.98 -18.90
CA THR A 100 -10.17 -4.25 -17.79
C THR A 100 -9.63 -2.91 -18.27
N ILE A 101 -8.96 -2.90 -19.42
CA ILE A 101 -8.47 -1.66 -20.03
C ILE A 101 -9.64 -0.72 -20.33
N ALA A 102 -10.73 -1.26 -20.90
CA ALA A 102 -11.91 -0.45 -21.24
C ALA A 102 -12.56 0.21 -20.02
N VAL A 103 -12.76 -0.52 -18.91
CA VAL A 103 -13.37 0.06 -17.69
C VAL A 103 -12.44 1.06 -17.01
N LEU A 104 -11.12 0.82 -17.03
CA LEU A 104 -10.13 1.76 -16.48
C LEU A 104 -10.03 3.03 -17.34
N ASN A 105 -10.10 2.92 -18.66
CA ASN A 105 -10.12 4.08 -19.56
C ASN A 105 -11.33 4.98 -19.32
N ARG A 106 -12.52 4.43 -19.05
CA ARG A 106 -13.71 5.22 -18.67
C ARG A 106 -13.50 6.02 -17.39
N GLU A 107 -12.66 5.54 -16.51
CA GLU A 107 -12.25 6.23 -15.30
C GLU A 107 -11.02 7.15 -15.50
N GLY A 108 -10.56 7.33 -16.75
CA GLY A 108 -9.42 8.16 -17.10
C GLY A 108 -8.06 7.58 -16.69
N MET A 109 -7.95 6.25 -16.71
CA MET A 109 -6.70 5.52 -16.39
C MET A 109 -6.34 4.59 -17.55
N ASP A 110 -5.18 4.80 -18.17
CA ASP A 110 -4.66 3.94 -19.23
C ASP A 110 -3.89 2.76 -18.64
N ALA A 111 -4.46 1.56 -18.71
CA ALA A 111 -3.83 0.32 -18.28
C ALA A 111 -3.22 -0.49 -19.44
N SER A 112 -3.14 0.05 -20.65
CA SER A 112 -2.53 -0.62 -21.81
C SER A 112 -1.05 -0.98 -21.59
N PRO A 113 -0.24 -0.21 -20.82
CA PRO A 113 1.14 -0.58 -20.53
C PRO A 113 1.29 -1.68 -19.48
N HIS A 114 0.21 -2.12 -18.84
CA HIS A 114 0.29 -3.14 -17.79
C HIS A 114 0.82 -4.47 -18.35
N VAL A 115 1.76 -5.05 -17.61
CA VAL A 115 2.27 -6.40 -17.87
C VAL A 115 2.12 -7.22 -16.60
N SER A 116 1.36 -8.32 -16.70
CA SER A 116 1.14 -9.22 -15.57
C SER A 116 2.46 -9.77 -15.03
N GLN A 117 2.59 -9.83 -13.71
CA GLN A 117 3.77 -10.37 -13.06
C GLN A 117 3.39 -11.49 -12.07
N PRO A 118 4.21 -12.55 -12.01
CA PRO A 118 3.99 -13.61 -11.05
C PRO A 118 4.24 -13.12 -9.63
N LEU A 119 3.38 -13.53 -8.71
CA LEU A 119 3.65 -13.37 -7.29
C LEU A 119 4.89 -14.18 -6.91
N ASN A 120 5.73 -13.63 -6.06
CA ASN A 120 6.92 -14.30 -5.55
C ASN A 120 7.22 -13.90 -4.10
N THR A 121 8.11 -14.65 -3.47
CA THR A 121 8.46 -14.44 -2.06
C THR A 121 9.15 -13.09 -1.79
N ILE A 122 9.83 -12.52 -2.77
CA ILE A 122 10.49 -11.21 -2.64
C ILE A 122 9.42 -10.12 -2.54
N LEU A 123 8.43 -10.13 -3.43
CA LEU A 123 7.30 -9.20 -3.40
C LEU A 123 6.53 -9.32 -2.08
N LEU A 124 6.23 -10.55 -1.64
CA LEU A 124 5.52 -10.79 -0.38
C LEU A 124 6.29 -10.27 0.83
N LYS A 125 7.61 -10.48 0.87
CA LYS A 125 8.45 -9.98 1.97
C LYS A 125 8.62 -8.46 1.95
N LYS A 126 8.70 -7.85 0.76
CA LYS A 126 8.85 -6.40 0.57
C LYS A 126 7.59 -5.64 0.96
N ALA A 127 6.40 -6.18 0.65
CA ALA A 127 5.13 -5.49 0.85
C ALA A 127 4.85 -5.23 2.34
N ASP A 128 4.51 -3.99 2.67
CA ASP A 128 4.07 -3.59 4.01
C ASP A 128 2.58 -3.92 4.25
N LEU A 129 1.79 -3.93 3.18
CA LEU A 129 0.38 -4.33 3.18
C LEU A 129 0.09 -5.19 1.95
N ILE A 130 -0.51 -6.36 2.16
CA ILE A 130 -0.88 -7.31 1.11
C ILE A 130 -2.40 -7.43 1.09
N LEU A 131 -3.01 -7.00 0.00
CA LEU A 131 -4.46 -6.99 -0.19
C LEU A 131 -4.85 -8.04 -1.24
N VAL A 132 -5.38 -9.14 -0.77
CA VAL A 132 -5.82 -10.24 -1.61
C VAL A 132 -7.30 -10.07 -1.99
N ILE A 133 -7.66 -10.55 -3.17
CA ILE A 133 -8.99 -10.33 -3.74
C ILE A 133 -10.01 -11.33 -3.19
N THR A 134 -9.59 -12.54 -2.81
CA THR A 134 -10.45 -13.61 -2.29
C THR A 134 -9.75 -14.42 -1.21
N ARG A 135 -10.51 -15.16 -0.39
CA ARG A 135 -9.99 -16.09 0.63
C ARG A 135 -9.04 -17.15 0.07
N PRO A 136 -9.30 -17.78 -1.11
CA PRO A 136 -8.32 -18.68 -1.72
C PRO A 136 -6.97 -18.02 -2.02
N HIS A 137 -6.93 -16.75 -2.45
CA HIS A 137 -5.67 -16.02 -2.63
C HIS A 137 -4.95 -15.80 -1.29
N ARG A 138 -5.70 -15.50 -0.22
CA ARG A 138 -5.12 -15.39 1.14
C ARG A 138 -4.44 -16.68 1.56
N GLN A 139 -5.13 -17.80 1.37
CA GLN A 139 -4.59 -19.11 1.72
C GLN A 139 -3.31 -19.40 0.93
N GLN A 140 -3.32 -19.21 -0.40
CA GLN A 140 -2.12 -19.40 -1.22
C GLN A 140 -0.94 -18.53 -0.78
N VAL A 141 -1.17 -17.27 -0.44
CA VAL A 141 -0.11 -16.37 0.07
C VAL A 141 0.46 -16.88 1.39
N LEU A 142 -0.40 -17.33 2.30
CA LEU A 142 0.02 -17.84 3.61
C LEU A 142 0.72 -19.19 3.52
N ASP A 143 0.31 -20.05 2.58
CA ASP A 143 0.98 -21.32 2.31
C ASP A 143 2.41 -21.10 1.78
N TRP A 144 2.62 -20.04 0.98
CA TRP A 144 3.94 -19.71 0.45
C TRP A 144 4.83 -19.00 1.47
N VAL A 145 4.29 -18.05 2.24
CA VAL A 145 5.04 -17.24 3.20
C VAL A 145 4.20 -16.99 4.45
N PRO A 146 4.10 -17.94 5.39
CA PRO A 146 3.29 -17.79 6.60
C PRO A 146 3.62 -16.56 7.45
N THR A 147 4.87 -16.11 7.40
CA THR A 147 5.36 -14.97 8.21
C THR A 147 4.74 -13.62 7.83
N VAL A 148 4.02 -13.52 6.71
CA VAL A 148 3.34 -12.28 6.29
C VAL A 148 1.90 -12.19 6.80
N GLU A 149 1.39 -13.15 7.57
CA GLU A 149 0.00 -13.24 8.02
C GLU A 149 -0.56 -11.93 8.58
N LYS A 150 0.22 -11.24 9.42
CA LYS A 150 -0.19 -9.97 10.04
C LYS A 150 -0.32 -8.79 9.06
N ARG A 151 0.05 -8.98 7.79
CA ARG A 151 0.02 -7.98 6.72
C ARG A 151 -0.88 -8.36 5.56
N VAL A 152 -1.56 -9.53 5.64
CA VAL A 152 -2.41 -10.07 4.57
C VAL A 152 -3.88 -9.93 4.97
N TYR A 153 -4.62 -9.17 4.16
CA TYR A 153 -6.06 -8.94 4.37
C TYR A 153 -6.81 -9.11 3.06
N LEU A 154 -8.09 -9.47 3.13
CA LEU A 154 -8.99 -9.32 1.99
C LEU A 154 -9.19 -7.82 1.73
N LEU A 155 -9.17 -7.39 0.47
CA LEU A 155 -9.33 -5.98 0.11
C LEU A 155 -10.62 -5.38 0.71
N ARG A 156 -11.75 -6.09 0.62
CA ARG A 156 -13.01 -5.63 1.18
C ARG A 156 -13.05 -5.67 2.71
N GLU A 157 -12.43 -6.67 3.33
CA GLU A 157 -12.31 -6.78 4.79
C GLU A 157 -11.53 -5.59 5.37
N PHE A 158 -10.35 -5.29 4.79
CA PHE A 158 -9.52 -4.19 5.23
C PHE A 158 -10.20 -2.82 5.05
N ALA A 159 -10.98 -2.68 3.99
CA ALA A 159 -11.72 -1.46 3.68
C ALA A 159 -13.01 -1.28 4.50
N SER A 160 -13.53 -2.35 5.11
CA SER A 160 -14.73 -2.29 5.94
C SER A 160 -14.35 -1.93 7.37
N ALA A 161 -14.89 -0.83 7.88
CA ALA A 161 -14.89 -0.58 9.32
C ALA A 161 -15.67 -1.72 9.99
N SER A 162 -15.15 -2.27 11.07
CA SER A 162 -15.71 -3.41 11.84
C SER A 162 -17.23 -3.31 11.98
N GLY A 163 -17.98 -4.17 11.31
CA GLY A 163 -19.44 -4.18 11.40
C GLY A 163 -20.22 -4.83 10.24
N ASP A 164 -19.59 -5.01 9.07
CA ASP A 164 -20.25 -5.64 7.90
C ASP A 164 -20.27 -7.18 8.00
N SER A 165 -20.83 -7.71 9.08
CA SER A 165 -21.10 -9.14 9.23
C SER A 165 -22.25 -9.53 8.30
N GLY A 166 -21.93 -10.24 7.21
CA GLY A 166 -22.90 -10.76 6.25
C GLY A 166 -22.61 -10.49 4.78
N ILE A 167 -21.68 -9.58 4.47
CA ILE A 167 -21.28 -9.30 3.08
C ILE A 167 -20.22 -10.31 2.64
N ASN A 168 -20.37 -10.86 1.43
CA ASN A 168 -19.31 -11.68 0.85
C ASN A 168 -18.07 -10.81 0.60
N MET A 169 -16.99 -11.08 1.32
CA MET A 169 -15.72 -10.31 1.22
C MET A 169 -14.90 -10.67 -0.01
N ASP A 170 -15.22 -11.77 -0.70
CA ASP A 170 -14.57 -12.16 -1.95
C ASP A 170 -15.12 -11.33 -3.12
N ILE A 171 -14.24 -10.80 -3.95
CA ILE A 171 -14.61 -10.10 -5.19
C ILE A 171 -14.67 -11.12 -6.33
N PRO A 172 -15.85 -11.35 -6.93
CA PRO A 172 -16.02 -12.32 -8.00
C PRO A 172 -15.09 -12.07 -9.20
N ASP A 173 -14.69 -13.16 -9.88
CA ASP A 173 -13.87 -13.06 -11.09
C ASP A 173 -14.74 -12.67 -12.31
N PRO A 174 -14.43 -11.56 -12.99
CA PRO A 174 -15.15 -11.17 -14.20
C PRO A 174 -14.62 -11.87 -15.47
N ILE A 175 -13.47 -12.58 -15.39
CA ILE A 175 -12.83 -13.14 -16.58
C ILE A 175 -13.75 -14.11 -17.32
N GLY A 176 -13.83 -13.94 -18.64
CA GLY A 176 -14.73 -14.74 -19.49
C GLY A 176 -16.22 -14.44 -19.34
N LYS A 177 -16.60 -13.40 -18.59
CA LYS A 177 -17.98 -12.95 -18.43
C LYS A 177 -18.25 -11.72 -19.29
N PRO A 178 -19.56 -11.34 -19.46
CA PRO A 178 -19.95 -10.11 -20.18
C PRO A 178 -19.34 -8.84 -19.56
N ALA A 179 -19.32 -7.75 -20.35
CA ALA A 179 -18.74 -6.47 -19.95
C ALA A 179 -19.33 -5.91 -18.65
N GLU A 180 -20.60 -6.13 -18.40
CA GLU A 180 -21.33 -5.72 -17.20
C GLU A 180 -20.69 -6.29 -15.93
N SER A 181 -20.17 -7.52 -15.98
CA SER A 181 -19.47 -8.15 -14.84
C SER A 181 -18.14 -7.42 -14.51
N TYR A 182 -17.47 -6.84 -15.52
CA TYR A 182 -16.28 -6.01 -15.29
C TYR A 182 -16.63 -4.66 -14.68
N GLU A 183 -17.76 -4.07 -15.08
CA GLU A 183 -18.26 -2.82 -14.49
C GLU A 183 -18.64 -3.01 -13.02
N GLU A 184 -19.39 -4.07 -12.70
CA GLU A 184 -19.73 -4.42 -11.31
C GLU A 184 -18.48 -4.69 -10.47
N CYS A 185 -17.51 -5.42 -11.03
CA CYS A 185 -16.23 -5.66 -10.38
C CYS A 185 -15.49 -4.35 -10.13
N MET A 186 -15.44 -3.46 -11.13
CA MET A 186 -14.81 -2.15 -11.03
C MET A 186 -15.46 -1.29 -9.94
N LEU A 187 -16.77 -1.25 -9.86
CA LEU A 187 -17.50 -0.52 -8.81
C LEU A 187 -17.17 -1.06 -7.42
N THR A 188 -17.14 -2.39 -7.27
CA THR A 188 -16.81 -3.05 -6.00
C THR A 188 -15.36 -2.75 -5.58
N VAL A 189 -14.41 -2.83 -6.50
CA VAL A 189 -13.00 -2.51 -6.25
C VAL A 189 -12.82 -1.04 -5.93
N LYS A 190 -13.51 -0.15 -6.65
CA LYS A 190 -13.45 1.30 -6.45
C LYS A 190 -13.95 1.71 -5.07
N ASP A 191 -15.07 1.14 -4.60
CA ASP A 191 -15.57 1.37 -3.24
C ASP A 191 -14.53 0.96 -2.19
N ALA A 192 -13.98 -0.25 -2.31
CA ALA A 192 -12.98 -0.76 -1.37
C ALA A 192 -11.69 0.09 -1.37
N VAL A 193 -11.17 0.45 -2.55
CA VAL A 193 -9.96 1.27 -2.67
C VAL A 193 -10.19 2.70 -2.15
N SER A 194 -11.39 3.26 -2.36
CA SER A 194 -11.74 4.59 -1.83
C SER A 194 -11.75 4.64 -0.29
N LYS A 195 -12.14 3.54 0.35
CA LYS A 195 -12.08 3.38 1.81
C LYS A 195 -10.63 3.14 2.27
N LEU A 196 -9.88 2.29 1.55
CA LEU A 196 -8.47 2.00 1.82
C LEU A 196 -7.62 3.28 1.87
N VAL A 197 -7.79 4.21 0.94
CA VAL A 197 -7.02 5.48 0.88
C VAL A 197 -7.11 6.28 2.17
N LYS A 198 -8.20 6.16 2.93
CA LYS A 198 -8.39 6.87 4.20
C LYS A 198 -7.66 6.22 5.38
N LEU A 199 -7.13 5.00 5.18
CA LEU A 199 -6.49 4.18 6.21
C LEU A 199 -4.95 4.11 6.07
N ILE A 200 -4.39 4.60 4.94
CA ILE A 200 -2.96 4.50 4.59
C ILE A 200 -2.26 5.86 4.51
#